data_4844002b61c40aae0c46e88153c28d6d
#
_entry.id   4844002b61c40aae0c46e88153c28d6d
#
_cell.length_a   1.000
_cell.length_b   1.000
_cell.length_c   1.000
_cell.angle_alpha   90.00
_cell.angle_beta   90.00
_cell.angle_gamma   90.00
#
_symmetry.space_group_name_H-M   'P 1'
#
loop_
_entity.id
_entity.type
_entity.pdbx_description
1 polymer ?
#
loop_
_entity_poly.entity_id
_entity_poly.type
_entity_poly.pdbx_seq_one_letter_code
_entity_poly.pdbx_strand_id
1 'polypeptide(L)'
;MRTTTILEKGLASAINAGVVLLMSLPIGFLYSWDVWRVSAIVLFFLYNLFFLGLKDGRSLGMMVTHSYWKDPVRFPQHFLHSILYTVSFSTLLIWIYFPFDLFLVNMLLLQLPTILKTGTTLHARLSGNLATVVRE
;
A
#
# COMPACT_ATOMS: atom_id res chain seq x y z
N MET A 1 -14.52 -13.35 13.07
CA MET A 1 -13.81 -12.79 11.91
C MET A 1 -14.62 -11.63 11.36
N ARG A 2 -14.02 -10.47 11.23
CA ARG A 2 -14.69 -9.26 10.71
C ARG A 2 -13.83 -8.59 9.64
N THR A 3 -14.45 -7.80 8.78
CA THR A 3 -13.70 -7.00 7.81
C THR A 3 -12.86 -5.94 8.51
N THR A 4 -11.69 -5.62 7.92
CA THR A 4 -10.83 -4.55 8.43
C THR A 4 -11.52 -3.18 8.33
N THR A 5 -11.36 -2.37 9.36
CA THR A 5 -11.86 -0.99 9.39
C THR A 5 -10.97 -0.06 8.55
N ILE A 6 -11.48 1.14 8.27
CA ILE A 6 -10.70 2.20 7.59
C ILE A 6 -9.43 2.53 8.37
N LEU A 7 -9.53 2.60 9.71
CA LEU A 7 -8.37 2.90 10.56
C LEU A 7 -7.31 1.79 10.49
N GLU A 8 -7.73 0.54 10.50
CA GLU A 8 -6.80 -0.60 10.36
C GLU A 8 -6.12 -0.61 8.99
N LYS A 9 -6.87 -0.35 7.91
CA LYS A 9 -6.29 -0.22 6.56
C LYS A 9 -5.30 0.96 6.48
N GLY A 10 -5.69 2.10 7.02
CA GLY A 10 -4.84 3.29 7.06
C GLY A 10 -3.56 3.05 7.85
N LEU A 11 -3.66 2.42 9.02
CA LEU A 11 -2.51 2.09 9.85
C LEU A 11 -1.59 1.09 9.15
N ALA A 12 -2.14 0.03 8.56
CA ALA A 12 -1.36 -0.95 7.82
C ALA A 12 -0.60 -0.29 6.66
N SER A 13 -1.27 0.57 5.88
CA SER A 13 -0.64 1.31 4.78
C SER A 13 0.42 2.30 5.28
N ALA A 14 0.18 2.99 6.38
CA ALA A 14 1.14 3.90 6.99
C ALA A 14 2.41 3.16 7.46
N ILE A 15 2.26 1.97 8.04
CA ILE A 15 3.40 1.13 8.45
C ILE A 15 4.19 0.69 7.22
N ASN A 16 3.52 0.18 6.18
CA ASN A 16 4.18 -0.24 4.95
C ASN A 16 4.95 0.91 4.29
N ALA A 17 4.33 2.06 4.13
CA ALA A 17 4.96 3.25 3.58
C ALA A 17 6.12 3.73 4.45
N GLY A 18 5.92 3.80 5.76
CA GLY A 18 6.93 4.24 6.73
C GLY A 18 8.20 3.38 6.71
N VAL A 19 8.04 2.06 6.68
CA VAL A 19 9.16 1.11 6.61
C VAL A 19 9.99 1.36 5.34
N VAL A 20 9.34 1.46 4.18
CA VAL A 20 10.04 1.67 2.91
C VAL A 20 10.70 3.05 2.86
N LEU A 21 10.03 4.09 3.32
CA LEU A 21 10.60 5.44 3.37
C LEU A 21 11.84 5.50 4.27
N LEU A 22 11.78 4.89 5.44
CA LEU A 22 12.92 4.83 6.37
C LEU A 22 14.08 4.03 5.79
N MET A 23 13.81 2.88 5.17
CA MET A 23 14.85 2.05 4.56
C MET A 23 15.54 2.73 3.38
N SER A 24 14.83 3.57 2.65
CA SER A 24 15.35 4.27 1.48
C SER A 24 16.03 5.61 1.81
N LEU A 25 15.85 6.17 3.02
CA LEU A 25 16.43 7.47 3.41
C LEU A 25 17.92 7.61 3.13
N PRO A 26 18.81 6.62 3.40
CA PRO A 26 20.22 6.75 3.09
C PRO A 26 20.51 7.11 1.64
N ILE A 27 19.66 6.68 0.71
CA ILE A 27 19.80 6.99 -0.72
C ILE A 27 19.65 8.49 -0.97
N GLY A 28 18.69 9.14 -0.31
CA GLY A 28 18.49 10.59 -0.40
C GLY A 28 19.70 11.39 0.10
N PHE A 29 20.31 10.95 1.18
CA PHE A 29 21.50 11.60 1.74
C PHE A 29 22.78 11.34 0.93
N LEU A 30 22.92 10.14 0.36
CA LEU A 30 24.11 9.76 -0.40
C LEU A 30 24.12 10.26 -1.85
N TYR A 31 22.96 10.42 -2.46
CA TYR A 31 22.83 10.79 -3.87
C TYR A 31 22.01 12.07 -4.04
N SER A 32 20.69 11.96 -4.18
CA SER A 32 19.78 13.11 -4.31
C SER A 32 18.38 12.72 -3.88
N TRP A 33 17.54 13.72 -3.62
CA TRP A 33 16.14 13.48 -3.26
C TRP A 33 15.29 12.97 -4.43
N ASP A 34 15.66 13.30 -5.67
CA ASP A 34 14.98 12.75 -6.84
C ASP A 34 15.29 11.27 -7.03
N VAL A 35 16.55 10.87 -6.85
CA VAL A 35 16.95 9.46 -6.83
C VAL A 35 16.26 8.72 -5.69
N TRP A 36 16.15 9.34 -4.52
CA TRP A 36 15.43 8.76 -3.39
C TRP A 36 13.95 8.48 -3.71
N ARG A 37 13.25 9.44 -4.35
CA ARG A 37 11.84 9.24 -4.73
C ARG A 37 11.66 8.03 -5.63
N VAL A 38 12.43 7.93 -6.69
CA VAL A 38 12.38 6.80 -7.62
C VAL A 38 12.73 5.49 -6.90
N SER A 39 13.80 5.50 -6.11
CA SER A 39 14.24 4.32 -5.36
C SER A 39 13.19 3.87 -4.34
N ALA A 40 12.54 4.79 -3.64
CA ALA A 40 11.49 4.48 -2.69
C ALA A 40 10.28 3.81 -3.38
N ILE A 41 9.90 4.29 -4.56
CA ILE A 41 8.81 3.69 -5.34
C ILE A 41 9.17 2.27 -5.78
N VAL A 42 10.37 2.05 -6.31
CA VAL A 42 10.85 0.72 -6.69
C VAL A 42 10.92 -0.20 -5.49
N LEU A 43 11.47 0.27 -4.38
CA LEU A 43 11.57 -0.52 -3.15
C LEU A 43 10.19 -0.87 -2.58
N PHE A 44 9.22 0.02 -2.68
CA PHE A 44 7.86 -0.27 -2.24
C PHE A 44 7.24 -1.43 -3.05
N PHE A 45 7.43 -1.41 -4.36
CA PHE A 45 6.98 -2.52 -5.22
C PHE A 45 7.67 -3.83 -4.85
N LEU A 46 9.00 -3.82 -4.70
CA LEU A 46 9.77 -5.00 -4.32
C LEU A 46 9.41 -5.50 -2.91
N TYR A 47 9.16 -4.59 -1.98
CA TYR A 47 8.68 -4.90 -0.63
C TYR A 47 7.36 -5.70 -0.69
N ASN A 48 6.39 -5.22 -1.47
CA ASN A 48 5.12 -5.92 -1.62
C ASN A 48 5.30 -7.30 -2.26
N LEU A 49 6.13 -7.42 -3.29
CA LEU A 49 6.42 -8.72 -3.92
C LEU A 49 7.10 -9.69 -2.95
N PHE A 50 8.04 -9.20 -2.15
CA PHE A 50 8.74 -10.02 -1.15
C PHE A 50 7.74 -10.64 -0.16
N PHE A 51 6.86 -9.81 0.42
CA PHE A 51 5.86 -10.31 1.36
C PHE A 51 4.81 -11.19 0.70
N LEU A 52 4.52 -10.98 -0.58
CA LEU A 52 3.64 -11.86 -1.34
C LEU A 52 4.19 -13.29 -1.44
N GLY A 53 5.51 -13.44 -1.52
CA GLY A 53 6.19 -14.75 -1.55
C GLY A 53 6.26 -15.47 -0.21
N LEU A 54 5.91 -14.81 0.89
CA LEU A 54 5.88 -15.42 2.21
C LEU A 54 4.56 -16.16 2.45
N LYS A 55 4.55 -17.03 3.46
CA LYS A 55 3.32 -17.69 3.92
C LYS A 55 2.25 -16.64 4.20
N ASP A 56 1.05 -16.87 3.72
CA ASP A 56 -0.12 -16.00 3.84
C ASP A 56 -0.04 -14.67 3.05
N GLY A 57 1.09 -14.30 2.45
CA GLY A 57 1.23 -13.10 1.63
C GLY A 57 0.94 -11.77 2.36
N ARG A 58 1.18 -11.73 3.67
CA ARG A 58 0.87 -10.56 4.51
C ARG A 58 2.04 -9.59 4.57
N SER A 59 1.76 -8.30 4.40
CA SER A 59 2.75 -7.24 4.63
C SER A 59 2.99 -7.01 6.13
N LEU A 60 4.05 -6.28 6.47
CA LEU A 60 4.30 -5.90 7.87
C LEU A 60 3.13 -5.12 8.46
N GLY A 61 2.55 -4.20 7.70
CA GLY A 61 1.37 -3.46 8.15
C GLY A 61 0.20 -4.37 8.48
N MET A 62 -0.04 -5.38 7.66
CA MET A 62 -1.08 -6.39 7.91
C MET A 62 -0.77 -7.22 9.16
N MET A 63 0.50 -7.56 9.37
CA MET A 63 0.90 -8.33 10.56
C MET A 63 0.65 -7.53 11.84
N VAL A 64 1.01 -6.26 11.86
CA VAL A 64 0.82 -5.39 13.04
C VAL A 64 -0.65 -5.14 13.34
N THR A 65 -1.48 -5.01 12.31
CA THR A 65 -2.93 -4.80 12.47
C THR A 65 -3.73 -6.11 12.62
N HIS A 66 -3.04 -7.24 12.68
CA HIS A 66 -3.68 -8.57 12.73
C HIS A 66 -4.64 -8.82 11.56
N SER A 67 -4.35 -8.23 10.41
CA SER A 67 -5.14 -8.38 9.19
C SER A 67 -4.66 -9.56 8.35
N TYR A 68 -5.60 -10.21 7.68
CA TYR A 68 -5.35 -11.35 6.80
C TYR A 68 -6.10 -11.16 5.49
N TRP A 69 -5.59 -11.74 4.42
CA TRP A 69 -6.37 -11.85 3.20
C TRP A 69 -7.56 -12.77 3.46
N LYS A 70 -8.74 -12.32 3.05
CA LYS A 70 -9.99 -13.11 3.22
C LYS A 70 -9.91 -14.43 2.46
N ASP A 71 -9.41 -14.38 1.22
CA ASP A 71 -9.27 -15.51 0.34
C ASP A 71 -7.79 -15.92 0.20
N PRO A 72 -7.50 -17.16 -0.23
CA PRO A 72 -6.13 -17.59 -0.51
C PRO A 72 -5.44 -16.68 -1.51
N VAL A 73 -4.13 -16.47 -1.34
CA VAL A 73 -3.33 -15.65 -2.23
C VAL A 73 -3.31 -16.26 -3.63
N ARG A 74 -3.68 -15.44 -4.63
CA ARG A 74 -3.59 -15.77 -6.05
C ARG A 74 -2.58 -14.83 -6.68
N PHE A 75 -1.47 -15.37 -7.17
CA PHE A 75 -0.34 -14.58 -7.65
C PHE A 75 -0.73 -13.51 -8.69
N PRO A 76 -1.49 -13.81 -9.78
CA PRO A 76 -1.82 -12.78 -10.77
C PRO A 76 -2.57 -11.59 -10.17
N GLN A 77 -3.55 -11.84 -9.33
CA GLN A 77 -4.35 -10.79 -8.68
C GLN A 77 -3.53 -9.98 -7.70
N HIS A 78 -2.72 -10.62 -6.88
CA HIS A 78 -1.87 -9.97 -5.89
C HIS A 78 -0.71 -9.23 -6.55
N PHE A 79 -0.20 -9.71 -7.68
CA PHE A 79 0.80 -9.00 -8.47
C PHE A 79 0.22 -7.69 -9.02
N LEU A 80 -0.98 -7.74 -9.61
CA LEU A 80 -1.68 -6.53 -10.07
C LEU A 80 -1.96 -5.58 -8.90
N HIS A 81 -2.39 -6.10 -7.75
CA HIS A 81 -2.57 -5.31 -6.54
C HIS A 81 -1.28 -4.61 -6.14
N SER A 82 -0.14 -5.29 -6.18
CA SER A 82 1.16 -4.71 -5.85
C SER A 82 1.53 -3.56 -6.79
N ILE A 83 1.26 -3.69 -8.09
CA ILE A 83 1.48 -2.63 -9.08
C ILE A 83 0.59 -1.42 -8.74
N LEU A 84 -0.71 -1.63 -8.58
CA LEU A 84 -1.67 -0.55 -8.31
C LEU A 84 -1.43 0.09 -6.94
N TYR A 85 -1.05 -0.69 -5.94
CA TYR A 85 -0.69 -0.18 -4.63
C TYR A 85 0.57 0.69 -4.70
N THR A 86 1.54 0.30 -5.51
CA THR A 86 2.76 1.10 -5.76
C THR A 86 2.42 2.41 -6.48
N VAL A 87 1.51 2.39 -7.45
CA VAL A 87 1.01 3.62 -8.09
C VAL A 87 0.36 4.54 -7.05
N SER A 88 -0.47 4.00 -6.17
CA SER A 88 -1.07 4.76 -5.07
C SER A 88 -0.01 5.34 -4.13
N PHE A 89 1.00 4.56 -3.76
CA PHE A 89 2.12 5.01 -2.94
C PHE A 89 2.92 6.13 -3.62
N SER A 90 3.13 6.04 -4.94
CA SER A 90 3.89 7.04 -5.69
C SER A 90 3.27 8.45 -5.60
N THR A 91 1.95 8.54 -5.39
CA THR A 91 1.29 9.84 -5.23
C THR A 91 1.75 10.61 -3.99
N LEU A 92 2.29 9.90 -2.99
CA LEU A 92 2.87 10.50 -1.79
C LEU A 92 4.17 11.26 -2.10
N LEU A 93 4.93 10.80 -3.10
CA LEU A 93 6.27 11.29 -3.43
C LEU A 93 6.31 12.18 -4.66
N ILE A 94 5.31 12.12 -5.53
CA ILE A 94 5.23 12.91 -6.77
C ILE A 94 4.24 14.05 -6.52
N TRP A 95 4.72 15.29 -6.68
CA TRP A 95 3.94 16.51 -6.47
C TRP A 95 3.90 17.31 -7.77
N ILE A 96 2.76 17.93 -8.09
CA ILE A 96 2.59 18.72 -9.32
C ILE A 96 2.55 20.21 -9.00
N TYR A 97 1.59 20.67 -8.20
CA TYR A 97 1.39 22.08 -7.88
C TYR A 97 1.86 22.46 -6.47
N PHE A 98 1.58 21.59 -5.50
CA PHE A 98 1.96 21.81 -4.10
C PHE A 98 2.25 20.46 -3.44
N PRO A 99 2.96 20.44 -2.30
CA PRO A 99 3.31 19.19 -1.62
C PRO A 99 2.09 18.33 -1.33
N PHE A 100 2.18 17.03 -1.67
CA PHE A 100 1.15 16.02 -1.43
C PHE A 100 -0.17 16.24 -2.18
N ASP A 101 -0.19 17.06 -3.24
CA ASP A 101 -1.41 17.32 -4.01
C ASP A 101 -2.00 16.06 -4.63
N LEU A 102 -1.20 15.24 -5.29
CA LEU A 102 -1.67 13.96 -5.85
C LEU A 102 -2.09 12.97 -4.77
N PHE A 103 -1.41 12.98 -3.64
CA PHE A 103 -1.78 12.12 -2.50
C PHE A 103 -3.15 12.50 -1.95
N LEU A 104 -3.43 13.78 -1.79
CA LEU A 104 -4.75 14.24 -1.34
C LEU A 104 -5.85 13.86 -2.32
N VAL A 105 -5.63 14.03 -3.62
CA VAL A 105 -6.59 13.61 -4.65
C VAL A 105 -6.83 12.10 -4.57
N ASN A 106 -5.76 11.31 -4.49
CA ASN A 106 -5.86 9.85 -4.39
C ASN A 106 -6.65 9.43 -3.14
N MET A 107 -6.33 9.98 -1.98
CA MET A 107 -7.00 9.59 -0.73
C MET A 107 -8.44 10.06 -0.67
N LEU A 108 -8.70 11.33 -0.96
CA LEU A 108 -10.01 11.94 -0.76
C LEU A 108 -11.01 11.61 -1.88
N LEU A 109 -10.56 11.49 -3.13
CA LEU A 109 -11.44 11.29 -4.27
C LEU A 109 -11.50 9.84 -4.76
N LEU A 110 -10.47 9.03 -4.53
CA LEU A 110 -10.39 7.66 -5.03
C LEU A 110 -10.48 6.62 -3.91
N GLN A 111 -9.60 6.67 -2.92
CA GLN A 111 -9.50 5.61 -1.92
C GLN A 111 -10.63 5.69 -0.88
N LEU A 112 -10.81 6.83 -0.25
CA LEU A 112 -11.82 6.98 0.80
C LEU A 112 -13.25 6.73 0.31
N PRO A 113 -13.72 7.32 -0.81
CA PRO A 113 -15.05 6.98 -1.33
C PRO A 113 -15.22 5.50 -1.69
N THR A 114 -14.18 4.86 -2.24
CA THR A 114 -14.21 3.44 -2.58
C THR A 114 -14.31 2.58 -1.32
N ILE A 115 -13.55 2.88 -0.27
CA ILE A 115 -13.61 2.16 1.01
C ILE A 115 -14.98 2.33 1.64
N LEU A 116 -15.52 3.55 1.68
CA LEU A 116 -16.84 3.82 2.26
C LEU A 116 -17.95 3.10 1.52
N LYS A 117 -17.85 2.97 0.20
CA LYS A 117 -18.88 2.34 -0.63
C LYS A 117 -18.76 0.82 -0.69
N THR A 118 -17.54 0.27 -0.72
CA THR A 118 -17.27 -1.13 -1.01
C THR A 118 -16.57 -1.89 0.11
N GLY A 119 -16.04 -1.18 1.11
CA GLY A 119 -15.25 -1.78 2.20
C GLY A 119 -13.81 -2.14 1.82
N THR A 120 -13.39 -1.89 0.57
CA THR A 120 -12.03 -2.17 0.09
C THR A 120 -11.43 -0.94 -0.58
N THR A 121 -10.10 -0.86 -0.63
CA THR A 121 -9.39 0.19 -1.37
C THR A 121 -9.62 0.04 -2.87
N LEU A 122 -9.41 1.13 -3.64
CA LEU A 122 -9.58 1.09 -5.09
C LEU A 122 -8.64 0.07 -5.74
N HIS A 123 -7.38 0.05 -5.34
CA HIS A 123 -6.41 -0.90 -5.90
C HIS A 123 -6.75 -2.35 -5.55
N ALA A 124 -7.28 -2.64 -4.37
CA ALA A 124 -7.75 -3.97 -3.99
C ALA A 124 -8.97 -4.39 -4.81
N ARG A 125 -9.91 -3.47 -5.04
CA ARG A 125 -11.11 -3.72 -5.85
C ARG A 125 -10.76 -4.00 -7.32
N LEU A 126 -9.89 -3.19 -7.91
CA LEU A 126 -9.48 -3.37 -9.31
C LEU A 126 -8.67 -4.65 -9.53
N SER A 127 -8.06 -5.19 -8.50
CA SER A 127 -7.28 -6.43 -8.55
C SER A 127 -8.11 -7.71 -8.34
N GLY A 128 -9.44 -7.60 -8.34
CA GLY A 128 -10.33 -8.75 -8.18
C GLY A 128 -11.00 -8.81 -6.80
N ASN A 129 -11.32 -7.66 -6.21
CA ASN A 129 -12.00 -7.54 -4.92
C ASN A 129 -11.23 -8.21 -3.77
N LEU A 130 -9.93 -7.96 -3.68
CA LEU A 130 -9.10 -8.47 -2.60
C LEU A 130 -9.51 -7.82 -1.27
N ALA A 131 -10.14 -8.58 -0.41
CA ALA A 131 -10.59 -8.10 0.88
C ALA A 131 -9.66 -8.58 2.00
N THR A 132 -9.58 -7.79 3.06
CA THR A 132 -8.84 -8.14 4.28
C THR A 132 -9.80 -8.28 5.46
N VAL A 133 -9.46 -9.18 6.37
CA VAL A 133 -10.24 -9.47 7.57
C VAL A 133 -9.33 -9.49 8.78
N VAL A 134 -9.89 -9.22 9.95
CA VAL A 134 -9.22 -9.41 11.24
C VAL A 134 -9.72 -10.71 11.85
N ARG A 135 -8.80 -11.56 12.26
CA ARG A 135 -9.08 -12.77 13.02
C ARG A 135 -8.97 -12.44 14.51
N GLU A 136 -10.04 -12.60 15.17
CA GLU A 136 -10.12 -12.44 16.63
C GLU A 136 -9.79 -13.74 17.34
#